data_c3aba9d1e55e50f9456ec86b45fdfbc2
#
_entry.id   c3aba9d1e55e50f9456ec86b45fdfbc2
#
_cell.length_a   1.000
_cell.length_b   1.000
_cell.length_c   1.000
_cell.angle_alpha   90.00
_cell.angle_beta   90.00
_cell.angle_gamma   90.00
#
_symmetry.space_group_name_H-M   'P 1'
#
loop_
_entity.id
_entity.type
_entity.pdbx_description
1 polymer ?
#
loop_
_entity_poly.entity_id
_entity_poly.type
_entity_poly.pdbx_seq_one_letter_code
_entity_poly.pdbx_strand_id
1 'polypeptide(L)'
;MNVTENMVTNKQKQLIIESGKEFFRKNIIPSHLKNLNNLKFRDFNVNPFLINYLAAFLCGNTEPESLAKALVYPRVLGTSINTTFGTSLQLFITEIQSIVSKGSAIPGIDIEFEDAIDGRKKYCQCKADPQTINHDDVDTILAHFK
;
A
#
# COMPACT_ATOMS: atom_id res chain seq x y z
N MET A 1 19.01 32.99 -5.90
CA MET A 1 19.32 31.58 -5.60
C MET A 1 18.57 30.72 -6.62
N ASN A 2 19.32 30.01 -7.46
CA ASN A 2 18.73 29.23 -8.54
C ASN A 2 17.99 28.00 -7.99
N VAL A 3 16.68 28.00 -8.09
CA VAL A 3 15.75 26.92 -7.70
C VAL A 3 15.95 25.62 -8.53
N THR A 4 16.86 25.66 -9.51
CA THR A 4 17.04 24.57 -10.50
C THR A 4 17.98 23.45 -10.07
N GLU A 5 18.73 23.58 -8.96
CA GLU A 5 19.76 22.60 -8.61
C GLU A 5 19.28 21.39 -7.77
N ASN A 6 18.06 21.43 -7.22
CA ASN A 6 17.52 20.35 -6.37
C ASN A 6 16.38 19.53 -7.00
N MET A 7 16.12 19.69 -8.28
CA MET A 7 15.11 18.85 -8.95
C MET A 7 15.68 17.45 -9.22
N VAL A 8 14.92 16.42 -8.81
CA VAL A 8 15.24 15.02 -9.11
C VAL A 8 15.54 14.86 -10.59
N THR A 9 16.74 14.43 -10.92
CA THR A 9 17.20 14.28 -12.31
C THR A 9 16.40 13.18 -13.03
N ASN A 10 16.34 13.22 -14.35
CA ASN A 10 15.66 12.18 -15.13
C ASN A 10 16.27 10.80 -14.88
N LYS A 11 17.58 10.73 -14.63
CA LYS A 11 18.26 9.48 -14.26
C LYS A 11 17.76 8.93 -12.91
N GLN A 12 17.61 9.80 -11.90
CA GLN A 12 17.06 9.39 -10.59
C GLN A 12 15.61 8.96 -10.70
N LYS A 13 14.78 9.69 -11.47
CA LYS A 13 13.39 9.28 -11.74
C LYS A 13 13.33 7.89 -12.35
N GLN A 14 14.15 7.62 -13.34
CA GLN A 14 14.20 6.31 -13.98
C GLN A 14 14.65 5.21 -13.01
N LEU A 15 15.64 5.48 -12.16
CA LEU A 15 16.08 4.54 -11.12
C LEU A 15 14.96 4.23 -10.13
N ILE A 16 14.20 5.24 -9.68
CA ILE A 16 13.06 5.06 -8.78
C ILE A 16 11.99 4.18 -9.43
N ILE A 17 11.67 4.43 -10.71
CA ILE A 17 10.68 3.65 -11.46
C ILE A 17 11.12 2.18 -11.58
N GLU A 18 12.35 1.93 -11.95
CA GLU A 18 12.87 0.57 -12.09
C GLU A 18 12.96 -0.15 -10.72
N SER A 19 13.41 0.54 -9.67
CA SER A 19 13.37 0.02 -8.29
C SER A 19 11.95 -0.32 -7.87
N GLY A 20 10.97 0.52 -8.19
CA GLY A 20 9.56 0.26 -7.90
C GLY A 20 9.03 -0.97 -8.61
N LYS A 21 9.32 -1.13 -9.89
CA LYS A 21 8.92 -2.33 -10.66
C LYS A 21 9.53 -3.60 -10.07
N GLU A 22 10.81 -3.55 -9.73
CA GLU A 22 11.53 -4.68 -9.15
C GLU A 22 10.99 -5.03 -7.76
N PHE A 23 10.76 -4.02 -6.92
CA PHE A 23 10.18 -4.19 -5.59
C PHE A 23 8.77 -4.81 -5.69
N PHE A 24 7.94 -4.34 -6.62
CA PHE A 24 6.62 -4.89 -6.84
C PHE A 24 6.67 -6.39 -7.20
N ARG A 25 7.55 -6.75 -8.13
CA ARG A 25 7.74 -8.15 -8.55
C ARG A 25 8.24 -9.04 -7.43
N LYS A 26 9.22 -8.58 -6.65
CA LYS A 26 9.91 -9.41 -5.64
C LYS A 26 9.19 -9.47 -4.31
N ASN A 27 8.47 -8.42 -3.93
CA ASN A 27 7.90 -8.32 -2.60
C ASN A 27 6.37 -8.35 -2.61
N ILE A 28 5.72 -7.49 -3.40
CA ILE A 28 4.26 -7.34 -3.35
C ILE A 28 3.58 -8.57 -3.93
N ILE A 29 3.93 -8.97 -5.15
CA ILE A 29 3.29 -10.11 -5.81
C ILE A 29 3.48 -11.41 -5.01
N PRO A 30 4.71 -11.82 -4.61
CA PRO A 30 4.89 -13.04 -3.85
C PRO A 30 4.19 -13.03 -2.49
N SER A 31 4.20 -11.89 -1.77
CA SER A 31 3.52 -11.75 -0.49
C SER A 31 2.01 -11.88 -0.63
N HIS A 32 1.44 -11.24 -1.67
CA HIS A 32 0.02 -11.36 -1.97
C HIS A 32 -0.37 -12.80 -2.32
N LEU A 33 0.37 -13.46 -3.21
CA LEU A 33 0.15 -14.87 -3.57
C LEU A 33 0.28 -15.80 -2.37
N LYS A 34 1.27 -15.57 -1.50
CA LYS A 34 1.41 -16.34 -0.25
C LYS A 34 0.20 -16.18 0.65
N ASN A 35 -0.31 -14.96 0.80
CA ASN A 35 -1.49 -14.69 1.60
C ASN A 35 -2.73 -15.40 1.02
N LEU A 36 -2.89 -15.38 -0.31
CA LEU A 36 -4.00 -16.07 -0.97
C LEU A 36 -3.92 -17.60 -0.81
N ASN A 37 -2.73 -18.18 -0.99
CA ASN A 37 -2.52 -19.62 -0.85
C ASN A 37 -2.74 -20.13 0.58
N ASN A 38 -2.66 -19.27 1.57
CA ASN A 38 -2.89 -19.60 2.97
C ASN A 38 -4.36 -19.45 3.40
N LEU A 39 -5.24 -18.94 2.53
CA LEU A 39 -6.65 -18.78 2.86
C LEU A 39 -7.31 -20.14 3.09
N LYS A 40 -8.10 -20.21 4.17
CA LYS A 40 -8.91 -21.38 4.53
C LYS A 40 -10.38 -20.95 4.58
N PHE A 41 -11.27 -21.88 4.38
CA PHE A 41 -12.71 -21.62 4.42
C PHE A 41 -13.15 -20.88 5.69
N ARG A 42 -12.58 -21.21 6.82
CA ARG A 42 -12.85 -20.57 8.13
C ARG A 42 -12.48 -19.07 8.18
N ASP A 43 -11.64 -18.60 7.26
CA ASP A 43 -11.20 -17.20 7.21
C ASP A 43 -12.24 -16.30 6.50
N PHE A 44 -13.30 -16.91 5.98
CA PHE A 44 -14.40 -16.21 5.32
C PHE A 44 -15.62 -16.12 6.26
N ASN A 45 -16.14 -14.92 6.41
CA ASN A 45 -17.42 -14.72 7.07
C ASN A 45 -18.53 -14.96 6.03
N VAL A 46 -19.06 -16.18 5.99
CA VAL A 46 -19.99 -16.61 4.94
C VAL A 46 -21.43 -16.35 5.37
N ASN A 47 -22.13 -15.48 4.62
CA ASN A 47 -23.57 -15.42 4.65
C ASN A 47 -24.13 -16.28 3.51
N PRO A 48 -24.84 -17.41 3.81
CA PRO A 48 -25.28 -18.35 2.78
C PRO A 48 -26.21 -17.75 1.73
N PHE A 49 -27.05 -16.80 2.12
CA PHE A 49 -27.97 -16.14 1.18
C PHE A 49 -27.22 -15.20 0.25
N LEU A 50 -26.32 -14.37 0.83
CA LEU A 50 -25.54 -13.41 0.06
C LEU A 50 -24.61 -14.11 -0.92
N ILE A 51 -23.93 -15.19 -0.51
CA ILE A 51 -22.98 -15.87 -1.38
C ILE A 51 -23.64 -16.54 -2.58
N ASN A 52 -24.83 -17.15 -2.38
CA ASN A 52 -25.61 -17.71 -3.48
C ASN A 52 -26.07 -16.63 -4.48
N TYR A 53 -26.54 -15.49 -3.96
CA TYR A 53 -26.88 -14.35 -4.80
C TYR A 53 -25.68 -13.85 -5.62
N LEU A 54 -24.54 -13.65 -4.96
CA LEU A 54 -23.33 -13.18 -5.63
C LEU A 54 -22.80 -14.18 -6.66
N ALA A 55 -22.84 -15.47 -6.37
CA ALA A 55 -22.43 -16.50 -7.32
C ALA A 55 -23.34 -16.51 -8.57
N ALA A 56 -24.65 -16.47 -8.36
CA ALA A 56 -25.61 -16.38 -9.46
C ALA A 56 -25.42 -15.10 -10.27
N PHE A 57 -25.19 -13.96 -9.63
CA PHE A 57 -24.97 -12.67 -10.28
C PHE A 57 -23.66 -12.63 -11.08
N LEU A 58 -22.56 -13.10 -10.50
CA LEU A 58 -21.23 -13.03 -11.12
C LEU A 58 -21.00 -14.11 -12.18
N CYS A 59 -21.54 -15.32 -11.95
CA CYS A 59 -21.22 -16.50 -12.75
C CYS A 59 -22.43 -17.11 -13.47
N GLY A 60 -23.64 -16.60 -13.22
CA GLY A 60 -24.87 -17.13 -13.82
C GLY A 60 -25.37 -18.44 -13.20
N ASN A 61 -24.73 -18.96 -12.16
CA ASN A 61 -25.09 -20.20 -11.49
C ASN A 61 -24.57 -20.23 -10.04
N THR A 62 -24.98 -21.26 -9.29
CA THR A 62 -24.59 -21.47 -7.89
C THR A 62 -23.78 -22.77 -7.69
N GLU A 63 -23.08 -23.19 -8.73
CA GLU A 63 -22.19 -24.35 -8.64
C GLU A 63 -21.03 -24.11 -7.67
N PRO A 64 -20.42 -25.14 -7.09
CA PRO A 64 -19.37 -24.99 -6.09
C PRO A 64 -18.22 -24.08 -6.52
N GLU A 65 -17.83 -24.11 -7.78
CA GLU A 65 -16.79 -23.22 -8.32
C GLU A 65 -17.23 -21.76 -8.32
N SER A 66 -18.48 -21.48 -8.67
CA SER A 66 -19.04 -20.14 -8.68
C SER A 66 -19.18 -19.57 -7.28
N LEU A 67 -19.58 -20.39 -6.31
CA LEU A 67 -19.60 -20.03 -4.89
C LEU A 67 -18.16 -19.71 -4.40
N ALA A 68 -17.19 -20.51 -4.76
CA ALA A 68 -15.79 -20.26 -4.41
C ALA A 68 -15.27 -18.94 -5.01
N LYS A 69 -15.57 -18.65 -6.28
CA LYS A 69 -15.24 -17.37 -6.92
C LYS A 69 -15.87 -16.18 -6.20
N ALA A 70 -17.14 -16.26 -5.85
CA ALA A 70 -17.85 -15.22 -5.14
C ALA A 70 -17.30 -14.95 -3.73
N LEU A 71 -16.71 -15.95 -3.07
CA LEU A 71 -16.00 -15.80 -1.80
C LEU A 71 -14.60 -15.18 -1.97
N VAL A 72 -13.85 -15.68 -2.94
CA VAL A 72 -12.44 -15.37 -3.08
C VAL A 72 -12.20 -14.00 -3.73
N TYR A 73 -12.95 -13.64 -4.78
CA TYR A 73 -12.72 -12.41 -5.54
C TYR A 73 -12.75 -11.13 -4.69
N PRO A 74 -13.76 -10.91 -3.82
CA PRO A 74 -13.75 -9.72 -2.97
C PRO A 74 -12.53 -9.66 -2.04
N ARG A 75 -12.07 -10.83 -1.58
CA ARG A 75 -10.89 -10.93 -0.70
C ARG A 75 -9.60 -10.62 -1.46
N VAL A 76 -9.46 -11.13 -2.68
CA VAL A 76 -8.29 -10.91 -3.55
C VAL A 76 -8.19 -9.45 -3.97
N LEU A 77 -9.29 -8.91 -4.51
CA LEU A 77 -9.33 -7.58 -5.12
C LEU A 77 -9.45 -6.44 -4.09
N GLY A 78 -9.88 -6.77 -2.87
CA GLY A 78 -10.07 -5.82 -1.79
C GLY A 78 -9.03 -5.96 -0.70
N THR A 79 -9.37 -6.63 0.39
CA THR A 79 -8.59 -6.62 1.63
C THR A 79 -7.17 -7.13 1.48
N SER A 80 -6.96 -8.24 0.76
CA SER A 80 -5.65 -8.88 0.69
C SER A 80 -4.63 -8.04 -0.06
N ILE A 81 -4.99 -7.51 -1.23
CA ILE A 81 -4.07 -6.69 -2.03
C ILE A 81 -3.81 -5.34 -1.36
N ASN A 82 -4.83 -4.69 -0.81
CA ASN A 82 -4.68 -3.39 -0.17
C ASN A 82 -3.78 -3.46 1.07
N THR A 83 -3.95 -4.49 1.91
CA THR A 83 -3.10 -4.71 3.09
C THR A 83 -1.65 -4.99 2.67
N THR A 84 -1.45 -5.88 1.69
CA THR A 84 -0.10 -6.20 1.19
C THR A 84 0.56 -4.98 0.57
N PHE A 85 -0.18 -4.22 -0.22
CA PHE A 85 0.32 -3.00 -0.88
C PHE A 85 0.68 -1.93 0.16
N GLY A 86 -0.19 -1.65 1.13
CA GLY A 86 0.05 -0.63 2.16
C GLY A 86 1.32 -0.92 2.98
N THR A 87 1.45 -2.15 3.49
CA THR A 87 2.66 -2.57 4.24
C THR A 87 3.91 -2.52 3.37
N SER A 88 3.81 -2.95 2.12
CA SER A 88 4.95 -2.99 1.20
C SER A 88 5.35 -1.60 0.72
N LEU A 89 4.41 -0.67 0.60
CA LEU A 89 4.71 0.72 0.21
C LEU A 89 5.63 1.39 1.22
N GLN A 90 5.39 1.21 2.52
CA GLN A 90 6.27 1.74 3.57
C GLN A 90 7.69 1.19 3.45
N LEU A 91 7.83 -0.12 3.21
CA LEU A 91 9.13 -0.76 2.98
C LEU A 91 9.82 -0.22 1.72
N PHE A 92 9.08 -0.07 0.62
CA PHE A 92 9.61 0.48 -0.63
C PHE A 92 10.12 1.90 -0.45
N ILE A 93 9.37 2.75 0.26
CA ILE A 93 9.78 4.12 0.54
C ILE A 93 11.09 4.14 1.33
N THR A 94 11.24 3.26 2.31
CA THR A 94 12.50 3.12 3.06
C THR A 94 13.66 2.69 2.15
N GLU A 95 13.42 1.83 1.18
CA GLU A 95 14.44 1.38 0.22
C GLU A 95 14.89 2.51 -0.71
N ILE A 96 13.93 3.31 -1.24
CA ILE A 96 14.27 4.44 -2.11
C ILE A 96 14.80 5.67 -1.36
N GLN A 97 14.64 5.74 -0.04
CA GLN A 97 15.21 6.82 0.78
C GLN A 97 16.71 6.99 0.57
N SER A 98 17.44 5.91 0.40
CA SER A 98 18.88 5.96 0.08
C SER A 98 19.18 6.71 -1.23
N ILE A 99 18.18 6.81 -2.13
CA ILE A 99 18.29 7.50 -3.43
C ILE A 99 17.85 8.98 -3.30
N VAL A 100 16.86 9.25 -2.42
CA VAL A 100 16.16 10.54 -2.37
C VAL A 100 16.38 11.30 -1.07
N SER A 101 16.51 10.63 0.08
CA SER A 101 16.69 11.27 1.39
C SER A 101 17.19 10.28 2.45
N LYS A 102 17.35 10.74 3.69
CA LYS A 102 17.60 9.89 4.86
C LYS A 102 16.26 9.49 5.49
N GLY A 103 16.18 8.27 6.07
CA GLY A 103 15.01 7.81 6.81
C GLY A 103 14.66 8.70 8.00
N SER A 104 13.40 8.71 8.43
CA SER A 104 12.98 9.43 9.61
C SER A 104 13.41 8.71 10.89
N ALA A 105 13.93 9.48 11.84
CA ALA A 105 14.20 9.00 13.20
C ALA A 105 12.99 9.18 14.14
N ILE A 106 11.91 9.78 13.66
CA ILE A 106 10.70 10.06 14.45
C ILE A 106 9.73 8.88 14.31
N PRO A 107 9.32 8.25 15.42
CA PRO A 107 8.30 7.19 15.37
C PRO A 107 7.01 7.67 14.71
N GLY A 108 6.43 6.86 13.82
CA GLY A 108 5.19 7.19 13.11
C GLY A 108 5.37 8.09 11.89
N ILE A 109 6.58 8.53 11.58
CA ILE A 109 6.92 9.27 10.35
C ILE A 109 7.70 8.35 9.42
N ASP A 110 7.23 8.21 8.19
CA ASP A 110 7.84 7.32 7.21
C ASP A 110 9.05 7.96 6.50
N ILE A 111 8.96 9.27 6.21
CA ILE A 111 9.99 9.99 5.46
C ILE A 111 10.27 11.36 6.09
N GLU A 112 11.55 11.73 6.17
CA GLU A 112 12.01 13.10 6.36
C GLU A 112 12.76 13.56 5.12
N PHE A 113 12.51 14.78 4.67
CA PHE A 113 13.25 15.39 3.57
C PHE A 113 13.37 16.90 3.74
N GLU A 114 14.37 17.49 3.11
CA GLU A 114 14.47 18.93 3.00
C GLU A 114 13.79 19.37 1.71
N ASP A 115 12.80 20.27 1.83
CA ASP A 115 12.06 20.76 0.69
C ASP A 115 12.93 21.67 -0.17
N ALA A 116 13.09 21.32 -1.42
CA ALA A 116 13.90 22.08 -2.38
C ALA A 116 13.36 23.50 -2.67
N ILE A 117 12.10 23.78 -2.34
CA ILE A 117 11.46 25.07 -2.61
C ILE A 117 11.74 26.06 -1.48
N ASP A 118 11.54 25.64 -0.22
CA ASP A 118 11.63 26.53 0.95
C ASP A 118 12.78 26.20 1.90
N GLY A 119 13.56 25.15 1.65
CA GLY A 119 14.70 24.72 2.45
C GLY A 119 14.29 24.20 3.84
N ARG A 120 13.02 23.95 4.08
CA ARG A 120 12.54 23.46 5.37
C ARG A 120 12.51 21.95 5.41
N LYS A 121 12.78 21.43 6.59
CA LYS A 121 12.59 20.01 6.87
C LYS A 121 11.11 19.69 6.88
N LYS A 122 10.70 18.73 6.07
CA LYS A 122 9.34 18.23 5.96
C LYS A 122 9.29 16.79 6.47
N TYR A 123 8.14 16.44 6.99
CA TYR A 123 7.84 15.12 7.54
C TYR A 123 6.63 14.56 6.82
N CYS A 124 6.71 13.31 6.41
CA CYS A 124 5.66 12.70 5.62
C CYS A 124 5.30 11.32 6.17
N GLN A 125 4.02 11.08 6.32
CA GLN A 125 3.46 9.75 6.55
C GLN A 125 2.76 9.28 5.28
N CYS A 126 3.04 8.05 4.85
CA CYS A 126 2.47 7.48 3.65
C CYS A 126 1.27 6.61 3.98
N LYS A 127 0.18 6.83 3.28
CA LYS A 127 -1.04 6.03 3.37
C LYS A 127 -1.35 5.45 2.00
N ALA A 128 -1.78 4.18 1.96
CA ALA A 128 -2.07 3.49 0.71
C ALA A 128 -3.39 3.93 0.06
N ASP A 129 -4.29 4.54 0.83
CA ASP A 129 -5.61 4.99 0.39
C ASP A 129 -5.87 6.40 0.91
N PRO A 130 -6.33 7.34 0.08
CA PRO A 130 -6.64 8.71 0.50
C PRO A 130 -7.75 8.81 1.57
N GLN A 131 -8.59 7.80 1.71
CA GLN A 131 -9.66 7.73 2.72
C GLN A 131 -9.22 7.13 4.06
N THR A 132 -7.96 6.72 4.20
CA THR A 132 -7.43 6.14 5.45
C THR A 132 -6.90 7.17 6.45
N ILE A 133 -6.92 8.46 6.11
CA ILE A 133 -6.56 9.54 7.03
C ILE A 133 -7.83 9.98 7.76
N ASN A 134 -7.89 9.76 9.05
CA ASN A 134 -8.96 10.25 9.93
C ASN A 134 -8.41 11.31 10.91
N HIS A 135 -9.30 11.93 11.70
CA HIS A 135 -8.91 12.94 12.69
C HIS A 135 -7.96 12.39 13.75
N ASP A 136 -8.15 11.15 14.18
CA ASP A 136 -7.32 10.50 15.20
C ASP A 136 -5.88 10.29 14.70
N ASP A 137 -5.69 10.03 13.39
CA ASP A 137 -4.37 9.94 12.76
C ASP A 137 -3.65 11.30 12.81
N VAL A 138 -4.37 12.40 12.57
CA VAL A 138 -3.79 13.75 12.61
C VAL A 138 -3.35 14.10 14.03
N ASP A 139 -4.20 13.83 15.03
CA ASP A 139 -3.87 14.08 16.44
C ASP A 139 -2.71 13.23 16.93
N THR A 140 -2.64 11.98 16.51
CA THR A 140 -1.52 11.08 16.80
C THR A 140 -0.22 11.61 16.21
N ILE A 141 -0.22 12.05 14.95
CA ILE A 141 0.95 12.62 14.28
C ILE A 141 1.39 13.90 15.01
N LEU A 142 0.46 14.80 15.32
CA LEU A 142 0.76 16.03 16.04
C LEU A 142 1.35 15.78 17.44
N ALA A 143 0.94 14.70 18.11
CA ALA A 143 1.49 14.33 19.41
C ALA A 143 2.98 13.93 19.35
N HIS A 144 3.48 13.46 18.21
CA HIS A 144 4.90 13.14 18.02
C HIS A 144 5.80 14.38 17.91
N PHE A 145 5.24 15.56 17.71
CA PHE A 145 5.98 16.83 17.59
C PHE A 145 5.90 17.71 18.85
N LYS A 146 5.26 17.23 19.89
CA LYS A 146 5.21 17.89 21.21
C LYS A 146 6.25 17.29 22.13
#